data_a0efc8cdabee5b034e79cf2caf7ead27
#
_entry.id   a0efc8cdabee5b034e79cf2caf7ead27
#
_cell.length_a   1.000
_cell.length_b   1.000
_cell.length_c   1.000
_cell.angle_alpha   90.00
_cell.angle_beta   90.00
_cell.angle_gamma   90.00
#
_symmetry.space_group_name_H-M   'P 1'
#
loop_
_entity.id
_entity.type
_entity.pdbx_description
1 polymer ?
#
loop_
_entity_poly.entity_id
_entity_poly.type
_entity_poly.pdbx_seq_one_letter_code
_entity_poly.pdbx_strand_id
1 'polypeptide(L)'
;MNVRAAATYLSDRYYDPLMTASRAPAEPTVREFEATVERVDDREVVLDETYFYPESGGQPADRGTLDGHLVDGVVERDDEVVHALASDGDVDLEPGDEITGLIDDAFRTYCARAHTASHVLYGAARRTADDLGYAGFDISETKVRVDLTTAEPLGDGDLIELERLANRAVWDSLPVSWATHSADEAREIDGIAFNTKTEEGAMSGGDAVRVVTVGAEGDPWDVAACGGTHVENTAEIGPIAVLERSNPGEGVTRVEFAVGPTAIDELGGVHAAALDAATTLDARVGDLPDAVARLRDEADRLEADLRDAREELLGARLRELPTTEIDGARWAVGTVDDAEPNELRDPATEAVGSDDDLDALAAVGTGNAPFVVVAVTDAADGDAAAAEIDAGEVVGAVTDEFGGGGGGGPTFAQGGGLDADPEAVAAWLRER
;
A
#
# COMPACT_ATOMS: atom_id res chain seq x y z
N MET A 1 -5.11 9.54 59.31
CA MET A 1 -4.96 8.08 59.62
C MET A 1 -4.36 7.42 58.40
N ASN A 2 -3.23 6.81 58.63
CA ASN A 2 -2.27 6.29 57.66
C ASN A 2 -2.86 5.42 56.53
N VAL A 3 -2.51 5.79 55.29
CA VAL A 3 -2.46 4.87 54.16
C VAL A 3 -1.00 4.83 53.71
N ARG A 4 -0.22 4.03 54.36
CA ARG A 4 1.11 3.56 53.96
C ARG A 4 1.20 2.12 54.41
N ALA A 5 0.88 1.20 53.52
CA ALA A 5 1.31 -0.22 53.59
C ALA A 5 0.62 -1.00 52.46
N ALA A 6 1.18 -1.05 51.28
CA ALA A 6 1.02 -2.16 50.31
C ALA A 6 1.94 -1.93 49.08
N ALA A 7 3.25 -1.82 49.35
CA ALA A 7 4.23 -1.89 48.29
C ALA A 7 5.46 -2.62 48.84
N THR A 8 5.30 -3.88 49.16
CA THR A 8 6.42 -4.76 49.53
C THR A 8 5.93 -6.22 49.44
N TYR A 9 5.71 -6.69 48.24
CA TYR A 9 5.67 -8.12 47.96
C TYR A 9 5.91 -8.29 46.46
N LEU A 10 7.04 -8.77 46.12
CA LEU A 10 7.41 -9.57 44.94
C LEU A 10 8.84 -9.23 44.43
N SER A 11 9.83 -9.29 45.32
CA SER A 11 11.22 -9.28 44.88
C SER A 11 12.02 -10.40 45.54
N ASP A 12 11.58 -11.63 45.39
CA ASP A 12 12.42 -12.78 45.76
C ASP A 12 11.80 -14.03 45.15
N ARG A 13 12.04 -14.30 43.86
CA ARG A 13 11.96 -15.67 43.34
C ARG A 13 12.84 -15.87 42.14
N TYR A 14 13.88 -16.66 42.34
CA TYR A 14 14.62 -17.47 41.40
C TYR A 14 15.14 -16.76 40.14
N TYR A 15 16.21 -16.06 40.32
CA TYR A 15 17.20 -15.82 39.28
C TYR A 15 18.24 -16.96 39.41
N ASP A 16 18.38 -17.78 38.38
CA ASP A 16 19.49 -18.72 38.27
C ASP A 16 20.73 -17.91 37.83
N PRO A 17 21.80 -17.83 38.61
CA PRO A 17 22.95 -16.99 38.29
C PRO A 17 23.89 -17.58 37.23
N LEU A 18 23.43 -18.52 36.39
CA LEU A 18 24.24 -19.23 35.39
C LEU A 18 23.87 -18.95 33.96
N MET A 19 22.99 -17.99 33.66
CA MET A 19 22.72 -17.58 32.28
C MET A 19 23.08 -16.10 32.11
N THR A 20 24.03 -15.81 31.21
CA THR A 20 24.43 -14.47 30.79
C THR A 20 23.41 -13.84 29.81
N ALA A 21 22.12 -14.10 30.05
CA ALA A 21 21.05 -13.48 29.31
C ALA A 21 20.92 -11.99 29.65
N SER A 22 20.55 -11.17 28.67
CA SER A 22 20.30 -9.76 28.95
C SER A 22 19.17 -9.54 29.95
N ARG A 23 19.37 -8.59 30.88
CA ARG A 23 18.34 -8.12 31.83
C ARG A 23 17.35 -7.11 31.20
N ALA A 24 17.61 -6.64 30.00
CA ALA A 24 16.75 -5.65 29.33
C ALA A 24 15.25 -6.00 29.33
N PRO A 25 14.82 -7.25 29.08
CA PRO A 25 13.41 -7.60 29.13
C PRO A 25 12.78 -7.54 30.53
N ALA A 26 13.56 -7.82 31.57
CA ALA A 26 13.09 -7.81 32.96
C ALA A 26 13.06 -6.38 33.52
N GLU A 27 14.07 -5.60 33.20
CA GLU A 27 14.30 -4.25 33.72
C GLU A 27 14.46 -3.24 32.54
N PRO A 28 13.42 -3.02 31.73
CA PRO A 28 13.51 -2.26 30.48
C PRO A 28 13.81 -0.77 30.69
N THR A 29 13.71 -0.28 31.93
CA THR A 29 13.91 1.15 32.26
C THR A 29 15.35 1.47 32.62
N VAL A 30 16.22 0.48 32.84
CA VAL A 30 17.64 0.71 33.12
C VAL A 30 18.34 1.29 31.89
N ARG A 31 19.12 2.37 32.10
CA ARG A 31 19.88 3.09 31.05
C ARG A 31 21.37 3.15 31.34
N GLU A 32 21.75 3.03 32.60
CA GLU A 32 23.12 3.06 33.06
C GLU A 32 23.34 1.92 34.05
N PHE A 33 24.41 1.19 33.88
CA PHE A 33 24.76 0.06 34.74
C PHE A 33 26.28 -0.11 34.80
N GLU A 34 26.76 -0.76 35.84
CA GLU A 34 28.15 -1.17 36.00
C GLU A 34 28.24 -2.67 35.74
N ALA A 35 29.30 -3.12 35.08
CA ALA A 35 29.54 -4.52 34.80
C ALA A 35 31.04 -4.82 34.72
N THR A 36 31.42 -6.11 34.86
CA THR A 36 32.77 -6.58 34.69
C THR A 36 32.96 -7.20 33.29
N VAL A 37 34.05 -6.85 32.64
CA VAL A 37 34.43 -7.48 31.36
C VAL A 37 34.88 -8.92 31.63
N GLU A 38 34.17 -9.89 31.07
CA GLU A 38 34.57 -11.31 31.15
C GLU A 38 35.52 -11.73 30.05
N ARG A 39 35.24 -11.24 28.81
CA ARG A 39 36.01 -11.58 27.62
C ARG A 39 36.07 -10.43 26.63
N VAL A 40 37.20 -10.25 26.01
CA VAL A 40 37.40 -9.39 24.85
C VAL A 40 38.03 -10.22 23.74
N ASP A 41 37.42 -10.24 22.55
CA ASP A 41 37.94 -10.88 21.35
C ASP A 41 37.87 -9.90 20.22
N ASP A 42 39.00 -9.28 19.89
CA ASP A 42 39.11 -8.15 18.97
C ASP A 42 38.19 -6.99 19.41
N ARG A 43 36.99 -6.89 18.87
CA ARG A 43 35.99 -5.86 19.17
C ARG A 43 34.71 -6.44 19.79
N GLU A 44 34.65 -7.70 20.02
CA GLU A 44 33.55 -8.37 20.69
C GLU A 44 33.81 -8.43 22.18
N VAL A 45 32.91 -7.88 22.98
CA VAL A 45 32.98 -7.81 24.43
C VAL A 45 31.83 -8.59 25.06
N VAL A 46 32.16 -9.44 26.00
CA VAL A 46 31.19 -10.16 26.85
C VAL A 46 31.35 -9.66 28.28
N LEU A 47 30.22 -9.38 28.93
CA LEU A 47 30.13 -8.86 30.29
C LEU A 47 29.53 -9.91 31.23
N ASP A 48 29.83 -9.85 32.52
CA ASP A 48 29.22 -10.68 33.57
C ASP A 48 27.72 -10.39 33.73
N GLU A 49 27.29 -9.16 33.43
CA GLU A 49 25.90 -8.72 33.43
C GLU A 49 25.68 -7.64 32.36
N THR A 50 24.56 -7.69 31.66
CA THR A 50 24.23 -6.64 30.69
C THR A 50 22.75 -6.30 30.67
N TYR A 51 22.45 -5.01 30.38
CA TYR A 51 21.11 -4.47 30.13
C TYR A 51 20.93 -4.04 28.68
N PHE A 52 21.91 -4.29 27.82
CA PHE A 52 21.73 -4.15 26.37
C PHE A 52 20.85 -5.27 25.84
N TYR A 53 19.81 -4.90 25.09
CA TYR A 53 18.95 -5.85 24.41
C TYR A 53 19.64 -6.39 23.16
N PRO A 54 19.85 -7.68 23.01
CA PRO A 54 20.37 -8.28 21.79
C PRO A 54 19.27 -8.31 20.71
N GLU A 55 19.65 -8.14 19.44
CA GLU A 55 18.69 -8.26 18.32
C GLU A 55 17.99 -9.61 18.37
N SER A 56 16.68 -9.58 18.56
CA SER A 56 15.87 -10.79 18.65
C SER A 56 14.40 -10.54 18.36
N GLY A 57 13.72 -11.53 17.76
CA GLY A 57 12.27 -11.55 17.62
C GLY A 57 11.67 -10.37 16.83
N GLY A 58 12.46 -9.65 16.02
CA GLY A 58 12.04 -8.46 15.27
C GLY A 58 12.21 -7.14 16.02
N GLN A 59 12.73 -7.15 17.26
CA GLN A 59 13.22 -5.95 17.91
C GLN A 59 14.72 -5.80 17.64
N PRO A 60 15.18 -4.63 17.15
CA PRO A 60 16.62 -4.38 16.93
C PRO A 60 17.41 -4.34 18.24
N ALA A 61 18.71 -4.56 18.12
CA ALA A 61 19.65 -4.41 19.24
C ALA A 61 19.65 -2.98 19.77
N ASP A 62 19.90 -2.84 21.07
CA ASP A 62 20.13 -1.53 21.66
C ASP A 62 21.37 -0.85 21.13
N ARG A 63 21.36 0.46 21.24
CA ARG A 63 22.48 1.36 20.93
C ARG A 63 23.01 1.96 22.24
N GLY A 64 24.27 2.35 22.24
CA GLY A 64 24.85 2.99 23.41
C GLY A 64 26.37 2.91 23.45
N THR A 65 26.95 2.91 24.66
CA THR A 65 28.40 2.82 24.85
C THR A 65 28.76 1.89 26.02
N LEU A 66 29.92 1.26 25.91
CA LEU A 66 30.60 0.59 26.98
C LEU A 66 31.90 1.38 27.31
N ASP A 67 31.96 2.00 28.46
CA ASP A 67 33.05 2.89 28.90
C ASP A 67 33.49 3.92 27.84
N GLY A 68 32.50 4.47 27.11
CA GLY A 68 32.70 5.45 26.03
C GLY A 68 32.91 4.85 24.62
N HIS A 69 33.14 3.55 24.49
CA HIS A 69 33.20 2.86 23.19
C HIS A 69 31.79 2.63 22.64
N LEU A 70 31.53 3.09 21.41
CA LEU A 70 30.24 2.91 20.77
C LEU A 70 29.95 1.42 20.53
N VAL A 71 28.75 0.98 20.90
CA VAL A 71 28.21 -0.34 20.59
C VAL A 71 27.49 -0.28 19.25
N ASP A 72 28.01 -1.01 18.26
CA ASP A 72 27.49 -1.09 16.88
C ASP A 72 26.44 -2.19 16.71
N GLY A 73 26.50 -3.21 17.60
CA GLY A 73 25.52 -4.27 17.62
C GLY A 73 25.60 -5.10 18.90
N VAL A 74 24.49 -5.74 19.24
CA VAL A 74 24.40 -6.69 20.35
C VAL A 74 23.68 -7.93 19.85
N VAL A 75 24.29 -9.08 20.01
CA VAL A 75 23.74 -10.38 19.57
C VAL A 75 23.86 -11.41 20.69
N GLU A 76 22.98 -12.38 20.69
CA GLU A 76 23.08 -13.56 21.54
C GLU A 76 23.73 -14.70 20.72
N ARG A 77 24.80 -15.30 21.27
CA ARG A 77 25.56 -16.38 20.65
C ARG A 77 26.03 -17.35 21.70
N ASP A 78 25.70 -18.62 21.56
CA ASP A 78 26.08 -19.68 22.52
C ASP A 78 25.69 -19.37 23.97
N ASP A 79 24.49 -18.84 24.19
CA ASP A 79 23.93 -18.38 25.47
C ASP A 79 24.68 -17.20 26.11
N GLU A 80 25.55 -16.50 25.39
CA GLU A 80 26.22 -15.28 25.81
C GLU A 80 25.73 -14.06 25.02
N VAL A 81 25.63 -12.90 25.69
CA VAL A 81 25.36 -11.62 25.02
C VAL A 81 26.70 -10.98 24.62
N VAL A 82 26.90 -10.86 23.33
CA VAL A 82 28.11 -10.32 22.71
C VAL A 82 27.86 -8.90 22.22
N HIS A 83 28.63 -7.94 22.66
CA HIS A 83 28.59 -6.53 22.28
C HIS A 83 29.67 -6.28 21.23
N ALA A 84 29.29 -5.92 20.03
CA ALA A 84 30.21 -5.53 18.96
C ALA A 84 30.51 -4.02 19.05
N LEU A 85 31.75 -3.66 19.27
CA LEU A 85 32.17 -2.27 19.34
C LEU A 85 32.48 -1.69 17.93
N ALA A 86 32.12 -0.44 17.71
CA ALA A 86 32.35 0.26 16.45
C ALA A 86 33.84 0.31 16.07
N SER A 87 34.12 0.48 14.76
CA SER A 87 35.46 0.33 14.20
C SER A 87 36.39 1.54 14.38
N ASP A 88 35.96 2.59 15.06
CA ASP A 88 36.69 3.83 15.25
C ASP A 88 37.43 3.89 16.60
N GLY A 89 38.65 3.47 16.64
CA GLY A 89 39.54 3.54 17.81
C GLY A 89 40.11 2.19 18.24
N ASP A 90 41.10 2.24 19.09
CA ASP A 90 41.63 1.06 19.76
C ASP A 90 40.69 0.70 20.92
N VAL A 91 40.40 -0.58 21.11
CA VAL A 91 39.67 -1.08 22.26
C VAL A 91 40.68 -1.34 23.37
N ASP A 92 40.61 -0.57 24.45
CA ASP A 92 41.52 -0.64 25.61
C ASP A 92 40.89 -1.34 26.82
N LEU A 93 39.86 -2.14 26.57
CA LEU A 93 39.20 -2.98 27.58
C LEU A 93 39.92 -4.31 27.73
N GLU A 94 40.12 -4.72 29.00
CA GLU A 94 40.74 -6.02 29.34
C GLU A 94 39.79 -6.85 30.24
N PRO A 95 39.85 -8.20 30.19
CA PRO A 95 39.10 -9.03 31.11
C PRO A 95 39.41 -8.69 32.59
N GLY A 96 38.36 -8.45 33.37
CA GLY A 96 38.43 -8.02 34.75
C GLY A 96 38.25 -6.53 34.98
N ASP A 97 38.15 -5.71 33.93
CA ASP A 97 37.86 -4.29 34.05
C ASP A 97 36.41 -4.08 34.52
N GLU A 98 36.20 -3.16 35.46
CA GLU A 98 34.89 -2.63 35.82
C GLU A 98 34.57 -1.47 34.88
N ILE A 99 33.46 -1.56 34.15
CA ILE A 99 33.06 -0.59 33.13
C ILE A 99 31.63 -0.10 33.35
N THR A 100 31.32 1.06 32.77
CA THR A 100 29.97 1.61 32.74
C THR A 100 29.32 1.39 31.36
N GLY A 101 28.18 0.70 31.36
CA GLY A 101 27.30 0.61 30.18
C GLY A 101 26.27 1.74 30.16
N LEU A 102 26.17 2.46 29.04
CA LEU A 102 25.18 3.51 28.83
C LEU A 102 24.33 3.15 27.59
N ILE A 103 23.03 2.99 27.80
CA ILE A 103 22.07 2.66 26.74
C ILE A 103 21.45 3.95 26.20
N ASP A 104 21.30 4.07 24.88
CA ASP A 104 20.57 5.18 24.24
C ASP A 104 19.10 5.17 24.70
N ASP A 105 18.76 6.14 25.54
CA ASP A 105 17.43 6.25 26.14
C ASP A 105 16.34 6.48 25.08
N ALA A 106 16.61 7.31 24.08
CA ALA A 106 15.62 7.62 23.05
C ALA A 106 15.29 6.39 22.20
N PHE A 107 16.32 5.64 21.81
CA PHE A 107 16.16 4.43 21.00
C PHE A 107 15.50 3.29 21.78
N ARG A 108 15.97 3.00 23.01
CA ARG A 108 15.35 1.98 23.88
C ARG A 108 13.89 2.30 24.17
N THR A 109 13.57 3.56 24.49
CA THR A 109 12.20 3.99 24.75
C THR A 109 11.32 3.84 23.52
N TYR A 110 11.84 4.18 22.34
CA TYR A 110 11.14 3.94 21.08
C TYR A 110 10.86 2.45 20.87
N CYS A 111 11.86 1.59 21.01
CA CYS A 111 11.70 0.14 20.84
C CYS A 111 10.67 -0.45 21.83
N ALA A 112 10.72 -0.07 23.09
CA ALA A 112 9.77 -0.55 24.12
C ALA A 112 8.32 -0.11 23.80
N ARG A 113 8.13 1.14 23.37
CA ARG A 113 6.82 1.68 22.93
C ARG A 113 6.32 0.97 21.67
N ALA A 114 7.16 0.84 20.66
CA ALA A 114 6.86 0.19 19.39
C ALA A 114 6.50 -1.29 19.59
N HIS A 115 7.25 -2.00 20.42
CA HIS A 115 6.97 -3.39 20.73
C HIS A 115 5.65 -3.55 21.50
N THR A 116 5.40 -2.72 22.51
CA THR A 116 4.13 -2.77 23.23
C THR A 116 2.95 -2.40 22.32
N ALA A 117 3.14 -1.44 21.40
CA ALA A 117 2.13 -1.09 20.42
C ALA A 117 1.75 -2.26 19.48
N SER A 118 2.70 -3.14 19.15
CA SER A 118 2.41 -4.35 18.37
C SER A 118 1.46 -5.30 19.11
N HIS A 119 1.64 -5.48 20.40
CA HIS A 119 0.71 -6.23 21.25
C HIS A 119 -0.67 -5.56 21.33
N VAL A 120 -0.69 -4.23 21.47
CA VAL A 120 -1.95 -3.47 21.47
C VAL A 120 -2.69 -3.61 20.14
N LEU A 121 -1.98 -3.55 19.00
CA LEU A 121 -2.56 -3.74 17.68
C LEU A 121 -3.05 -5.18 17.48
N TYR A 122 -2.28 -6.18 17.94
CA TYR A 122 -2.69 -7.57 17.85
C TYR A 122 -3.94 -7.85 18.69
N GLY A 123 -4.02 -7.29 19.90
CA GLY A 123 -5.23 -7.34 20.73
C GLY A 123 -6.44 -6.66 20.09
N ALA A 124 -6.23 -5.57 19.31
CA ALA A 124 -7.28 -4.97 18.49
C ALA A 124 -7.71 -5.91 17.36
N ALA A 125 -6.76 -6.54 16.66
CA ALA A 125 -7.06 -7.49 15.60
C ALA A 125 -7.85 -8.70 16.09
N ARG A 126 -7.59 -9.21 17.28
CA ARG A 126 -8.38 -10.30 17.92
C ARG A 126 -9.84 -9.93 18.15
N ARG A 127 -10.18 -8.65 18.17
CA ARG A 127 -11.54 -8.13 18.37
C ARG A 127 -12.29 -7.84 17.07
N THR A 128 -11.56 -7.85 15.95
CA THR A 128 -12.07 -7.47 14.63
C THR A 128 -12.02 -8.61 13.61
N ALA A 129 -11.15 -9.60 13.80
CA ALA A 129 -10.95 -10.68 12.85
C ALA A 129 -11.14 -12.05 13.52
N ASP A 130 -11.80 -12.95 12.80
CA ASP A 130 -11.91 -14.36 13.17
C ASP A 130 -10.66 -15.13 12.69
N ASP A 131 -10.30 -16.22 13.38
CA ASP A 131 -9.18 -17.11 13.05
C ASP A 131 -7.84 -16.39 12.88
N LEU A 132 -7.58 -15.40 13.77
CA LEU A 132 -6.37 -14.59 13.76
C LEU A 132 -5.14 -15.39 14.20
N GLY A 133 -4.10 -15.36 13.38
CA GLY A 133 -2.76 -15.83 13.73
C GLY A 133 -1.70 -14.74 13.60
N TYR A 134 -0.53 -14.99 14.15
CA TYR A 134 0.61 -14.08 14.18
C TYR A 134 1.76 -14.66 13.37
N ALA A 135 2.12 -14.03 12.25
CA ALA A 135 3.12 -14.55 11.31
C ALA A 135 4.48 -13.85 11.38
N GLY A 136 4.54 -12.61 11.89
CA GLY A 136 5.79 -11.87 11.98
C GLY A 136 5.66 -10.48 12.60
N PHE A 137 6.82 -9.94 12.98
CA PHE A 137 6.97 -8.63 13.60
C PHE A 137 8.34 -8.06 13.29
N ASP A 138 8.42 -6.74 13.18
CA ASP A 138 9.69 -6.05 12.97
C ASP A 138 9.57 -4.57 13.36
N ILE A 139 10.60 -4.03 14.00
CA ILE A 139 10.71 -2.62 14.34
C ILE A 139 11.84 -2.01 13.51
N SER A 140 11.52 -1.01 12.70
CA SER A 140 12.49 -0.14 12.04
C SER A 140 12.61 1.21 12.75
N GLU A 141 13.43 2.11 12.24
CA GLU A 141 13.63 3.43 12.85
C GLU A 141 12.38 4.32 12.83
N THR A 142 11.47 4.11 11.90
CA THR A 142 10.31 5.00 11.67
C THR A 142 8.96 4.28 11.70
N LYS A 143 8.95 2.96 11.55
CA LYS A 143 7.72 2.19 11.49
C LYS A 143 7.87 0.81 12.11
N VAL A 144 6.74 0.25 12.46
CA VAL A 144 6.58 -1.10 12.99
C VAL A 144 5.75 -1.91 12.01
N ARG A 145 6.10 -3.16 11.84
CA ARG A 145 5.40 -4.11 10.98
C ARG A 145 4.86 -5.27 11.81
N VAL A 146 3.61 -5.62 11.59
CA VAL A 146 2.98 -6.85 12.11
C VAL A 146 2.37 -7.61 10.95
N ASP A 147 2.70 -8.88 10.82
CA ASP A 147 2.16 -9.78 9.82
C ASP A 147 1.08 -10.66 10.49
N LEU A 148 -0.16 -10.51 10.07
CA LEU A 148 -1.33 -11.18 10.59
C LEU A 148 -1.83 -12.24 9.61
N THR A 149 -2.16 -13.45 10.09
CA THR A 149 -2.90 -14.41 9.29
C THR A 149 -4.38 -14.32 9.65
N THR A 150 -5.24 -14.17 8.65
CA THR A 150 -6.69 -14.04 8.80
C THR A 150 -7.40 -14.91 7.76
N ALA A 151 -8.61 -15.36 8.05
CA ALA A 151 -9.41 -16.15 7.10
C ALA A 151 -9.69 -15.37 5.80
N GLU A 152 -9.91 -14.06 5.92
CA GLU A 152 -10.05 -13.13 4.79
C GLU A 152 -9.08 -11.95 4.94
N PRO A 153 -8.55 -11.39 3.84
CA PRO A 153 -7.67 -10.22 3.90
C PRO A 153 -8.38 -9.02 4.52
N LEU A 154 -7.70 -8.31 5.43
CA LEU A 154 -8.22 -7.08 6.03
C LEU A 154 -8.42 -6.00 4.96
N GLY A 155 -9.55 -5.31 5.00
CA GLY A 155 -9.87 -4.16 4.16
C GLY A 155 -9.50 -2.82 4.81
N ASP A 156 -9.75 -1.71 4.09
CA ASP A 156 -9.44 -0.36 4.61
C ASP A 156 -10.29 -0.02 5.84
N GLY A 157 -11.53 -0.49 5.89
CA GLY A 157 -12.41 -0.34 7.06
C GLY A 157 -11.86 -1.02 8.31
N ASP A 158 -11.26 -2.21 8.14
CA ASP A 158 -10.65 -2.96 9.22
C ASP A 158 -9.41 -2.24 9.77
N LEU A 159 -8.59 -1.62 8.90
CA LEU A 159 -7.43 -0.82 9.34
C LEU A 159 -7.84 0.38 10.18
N ILE A 160 -8.89 1.10 9.77
CA ILE A 160 -9.44 2.24 10.53
C ILE A 160 -9.92 1.75 11.90
N GLU A 161 -10.58 0.61 11.97
CA GLU A 161 -11.06 0.04 13.22
C GLU A 161 -9.91 -0.47 14.09
N LEU A 162 -8.87 -1.09 13.51
CA LEU A 162 -7.65 -1.47 14.22
C LEU A 162 -6.97 -0.24 14.87
N GLU A 163 -6.77 0.83 14.11
CA GLU A 163 -6.20 2.07 14.61
C GLU A 163 -7.05 2.67 15.74
N ARG A 164 -8.37 2.73 15.53
CA ARG A 164 -9.32 3.24 16.53
C ARG A 164 -9.26 2.44 17.84
N LEU A 165 -9.27 1.12 17.76
CA LEU A 165 -9.23 0.25 18.92
C LEU A 165 -7.86 0.29 19.62
N ALA A 166 -6.76 0.31 18.86
CA ALA A 166 -5.42 0.43 19.42
C ALA A 166 -5.25 1.74 20.19
N ASN A 167 -5.64 2.88 19.60
CA ASN A 167 -5.59 4.17 20.29
C ASN A 167 -6.57 4.23 21.48
N ARG A 168 -7.66 3.46 21.46
CA ARG A 168 -8.55 3.36 22.62
C ARG A 168 -7.89 2.61 23.76
N ALA A 169 -7.18 1.53 23.51
CA ALA A 169 -6.42 0.80 24.52
C ALA A 169 -5.27 1.66 25.12
N VAL A 170 -4.65 2.52 24.30
CA VAL A 170 -3.69 3.53 24.78
C VAL A 170 -4.37 4.53 25.70
N TRP A 171 -5.52 5.07 25.30
CA TRP A 171 -6.30 6.01 26.11
C TRP A 171 -6.77 5.42 27.44
N ASP A 172 -7.18 4.15 27.42
CA ASP A 172 -7.69 3.44 28.61
C ASP A 172 -6.57 3.13 29.60
N SER A 173 -5.29 3.39 29.25
CA SER A 173 -4.13 3.30 30.14
C SER A 173 -4.00 1.92 30.80
N LEU A 174 -3.97 0.88 29.95
CA LEU A 174 -3.92 -0.49 30.41
C LEU A 174 -2.56 -0.83 31.02
N PRO A 175 -2.49 -1.56 32.14
CA PRO A 175 -1.23 -2.02 32.68
C PRO A 175 -0.56 -3.03 31.72
N VAL A 176 0.77 -2.99 31.67
CA VAL A 176 1.56 -3.99 30.95
C VAL A 176 2.45 -4.68 31.99
N SER A 177 2.39 -5.99 32.04
CA SER A 177 3.14 -6.80 32.98
C SER A 177 3.73 -8.02 32.30
N TRP A 178 4.74 -8.61 32.95
CA TRP A 178 5.36 -9.84 32.47
C TRP A 178 5.70 -10.76 33.62
N ALA A 179 5.63 -12.07 33.36
CA ALA A 179 5.97 -13.11 34.28
C ALA A 179 6.60 -14.30 33.54
N THR A 180 7.45 -15.03 34.23
CA THR A 180 8.03 -16.26 33.71
C THR A 180 7.21 -17.47 34.18
N HIS A 181 6.84 -18.31 33.23
CA HIS A 181 6.09 -19.54 33.43
C HIS A 181 6.88 -20.74 32.93
N SER A 182 6.58 -21.94 33.42
CA SER A 182 7.03 -23.14 32.73
C SER A 182 6.39 -23.23 31.36
N ALA A 183 7.00 -23.94 30.40
CA ALA A 183 6.46 -24.14 29.09
C ALA A 183 5.05 -24.77 29.09
N ASP A 184 4.78 -25.66 30.06
CA ASP A 184 3.47 -26.29 30.20
C ASP A 184 2.43 -25.32 30.76
N GLU A 185 2.77 -24.52 31.78
CA GLU A 185 1.88 -23.46 32.29
C GLU A 185 1.57 -22.41 31.24
N ALA A 186 2.55 -21.99 30.44
CA ALA A 186 2.35 -21.01 29.37
C ALA A 186 1.33 -21.51 28.32
N ARG A 187 1.38 -22.80 27.97
CA ARG A 187 0.40 -23.40 27.02
C ARG A 187 -1.03 -23.46 27.55
N GLU A 188 -1.20 -23.46 28.88
CA GLU A 188 -2.52 -23.48 29.51
C GLU A 188 -3.14 -22.09 29.64
N ILE A 189 -2.39 -21.00 29.36
CA ILE A 189 -2.90 -19.65 29.39
C ILE A 189 -3.88 -19.45 28.21
N ASP A 190 -5.13 -19.14 28.53
CA ASP A 190 -6.17 -18.95 27.53
C ASP A 190 -5.84 -17.76 26.62
N GLY A 191 -5.92 -17.97 25.32
CA GLY A 191 -5.70 -16.96 24.32
C GLY A 191 -4.24 -16.49 24.17
N ILE A 192 -3.24 -17.18 24.71
CA ILE A 192 -1.84 -16.80 24.50
C ILE A 192 -1.46 -16.82 23.02
N ALA A 193 -0.79 -15.74 22.57
CA ALA A 193 -0.19 -15.70 21.25
C ALA A 193 1.22 -16.28 21.26
N PHE A 194 1.50 -17.12 20.30
CA PHE A 194 2.84 -17.57 19.97
C PHE A 194 3.19 -17.10 18.57
N ASN A 195 4.36 -16.50 18.39
CA ASN A 195 4.94 -16.28 17.07
C ASN A 195 5.57 -17.60 16.60
N THR A 196 5.41 -17.98 15.34
CA THR A 196 5.99 -19.22 14.78
C THR A 196 7.50 -19.35 14.99
N LYS A 197 8.24 -18.24 15.02
CA LYS A 197 9.67 -18.22 15.39
C LYS A 197 9.90 -18.35 16.89
N THR A 198 8.95 -17.91 17.72
CA THR A 198 9.01 -18.04 19.19
C THR A 198 8.60 -19.42 19.66
N GLU A 199 7.70 -20.11 18.92
CA GLU A 199 7.40 -21.52 19.18
C GLU A 199 8.62 -22.41 18.97
N GLU A 200 9.42 -22.15 17.92
CA GLU A 200 10.65 -22.88 17.66
C GLU A 200 11.79 -22.50 18.65
N GLY A 201 11.89 -21.24 19.06
CA GLY A 201 12.95 -20.73 19.92
C GLY A 201 12.65 -20.84 21.43
N ALA A 202 11.51 -20.32 21.88
CA ALA A 202 11.14 -20.32 23.31
C ALA A 202 10.72 -21.71 23.83
N MET A 203 10.32 -22.62 22.93
CA MET A 203 9.87 -23.97 23.27
C MET A 203 10.95 -25.04 23.04
N SER A 204 12.04 -24.72 22.36
CA SER A 204 13.09 -25.70 22.00
C SER A 204 14.31 -25.68 22.90
N GLY A 205 14.47 -24.70 23.77
CA GLY A 205 15.71 -24.51 24.53
C GLY A 205 15.60 -24.29 26.04
N GLY A 206 14.42 -24.09 26.63
CA GLY A 206 14.30 -23.75 28.04
C GLY A 206 13.04 -24.24 28.72
N ASP A 207 13.15 -24.55 30.03
CA ASP A 207 12.02 -24.91 30.88
C ASP A 207 11.11 -23.72 31.22
N ALA A 208 11.46 -22.48 30.79
CA ALA A 208 10.81 -21.24 31.20
C ALA A 208 10.47 -20.32 30.01
N VAL A 209 9.22 -19.82 29.95
CA VAL A 209 8.71 -18.92 28.96
C VAL A 209 8.27 -17.61 29.60
N ARG A 210 8.80 -16.48 29.12
CA ARG A 210 8.33 -15.15 29.52
C ARG A 210 7.05 -14.81 28.80
N VAL A 211 5.99 -14.50 29.54
CA VAL A 211 4.67 -14.10 29.05
C VAL A 211 4.45 -12.65 29.39
N VAL A 212 4.11 -11.85 28.36
CA VAL A 212 3.72 -10.44 28.49
C VAL A 212 2.20 -10.35 28.41
N THR A 213 1.61 -9.62 29.36
CA THR A 213 0.16 -9.38 29.45
C THR A 213 -0.11 -7.89 29.36
N VAL A 214 -0.93 -7.49 28.41
CA VAL A 214 -1.50 -6.15 28.29
C VAL A 214 -2.92 -6.17 28.83
N GLY A 215 -3.23 -5.35 29.83
CA GLY A 215 -4.56 -5.30 30.46
C GLY A 215 -4.59 -5.96 31.84
N ALA A 216 -5.81 -6.07 32.37
CA ALA A 216 -6.02 -6.61 33.71
C ALA A 216 -5.97 -8.15 33.72
N GLU A 217 -5.53 -8.71 34.84
CA GLU A 217 -5.61 -10.14 35.10
C GLU A 217 -7.06 -10.64 35.03
N GLY A 218 -7.32 -11.66 34.21
CA GLY A 218 -8.67 -12.25 34.01
C GLY A 218 -9.47 -11.66 32.83
N ASP A 219 -9.09 -10.51 32.30
CA ASP A 219 -9.65 -9.94 31.05
C ASP A 219 -8.55 -9.17 30.30
N PRO A 220 -7.52 -9.85 29.79
CA PRO A 220 -6.41 -9.21 29.13
C PRO A 220 -6.81 -8.67 27.75
N TRP A 221 -6.20 -7.55 27.37
CA TRP A 221 -6.27 -7.03 26.02
C TRP A 221 -5.47 -7.92 25.05
N ASP A 222 -4.28 -8.32 25.44
CA ASP A 222 -3.42 -9.28 24.77
C ASP A 222 -2.54 -10.05 25.76
N VAL A 223 -2.23 -11.29 25.41
CA VAL A 223 -1.28 -12.16 26.14
C VAL A 223 -0.40 -12.86 25.11
N ALA A 224 0.91 -12.77 25.27
CA ALA A 224 1.84 -13.37 24.33
C ALA A 224 3.14 -13.85 24.98
N ALA A 225 3.70 -14.91 24.43
CA ALA A 225 5.09 -15.30 24.73
C ALA A 225 6.03 -14.31 24.04
N CYS A 226 6.76 -13.51 24.82
CA CYS A 226 7.56 -12.42 24.29
C CYS A 226 8.80 -12.13 25.14
N GLY A 227 9.96 -12.06 24.46
CA GLY A 227 11.27 -11.76 25.07
C GLY A 227 11.70 -10.30 24.93
N GLY A 228 10.87 -9.42 24.37
CA GLY A 228 11.25 -8.02 24.08
C GLY A 228 11.12 -7.08 25.27
N THR A 229 11.51 -5.81 25.04
CA THR A 229 11.35 -4.74 26.01
C THR A 229 9.98 -4.06 25.86
N HIS A 230 9.35 -3.73 26.98
CA HIS A 230 8.02 -3.14 27.02
C HIS A 230 7.95 -1.94 27.96
N VAL A 231 6.97 -1.04 27.71
CA VAL A 231 6.54 -0.04 28.67
C VAL A 231 5.65 -0.68 29.74
N GLU A 232 5.49 -0.05 30.90
CA GLU A 232 4.67 -0.57 31.99
C GLU A 232 3.18 -0.24 31.85
N ASN A 233 2.86 0.71 30.96
CA ASN A 233 1.49 1.15 30.72
C ASN A 233 1.28 1.56 29.24
N THR A 234 0.14 1.19 28.66
CA THR A 234 -0.15 1.52 27.27
C THR A 234 -0.20 3.02 26.99
N ALA A 235 -0.52 3.86 27.97
CA ALA A 235 -0.49 5.33 27.80
C ALA A 235 0.90 5.87 27.45
N GLU A 236 1.96 5.16 27.78
CA GLU A 236 3.34 5.54 27.45
C GLU A 236 3.66 5.39 25.96
N ILE A 237 2.89 4.59 25.21
CA ILE A 237 3.07 4.39 23.77
C ILE A 237 2.87 5.72 23.02
N GLY A 238 1.89 6.52 23.44
CA GLY A 238 1.43 7.68 22.71
C GLY A 238 0.52 7.30 21.53
N PRO A 239 0.30 8.19 20.55
CA PRO A 239 -0.56 7.89 19.42
C PRO A 239 0.02 6.79 18.54
N ILE A 240 -0.88 5.99 17.97
CA ILE A 240 -0.61 4.97 16.97
C ILE A 240 -1.27 5.41 15.67
N ALA A 241 -0.54 5.43 14.56
CA ALA A 241 -1.06 5.66 13.23
C ALA A 241 -0.82 4.44 12.35
N VAL A 242 -1.87 3.86 11.82
CA VAL A 242 -1.76 2.80 10.80
C VAL A 242 -1.45 3.46 9.46
N LEU A 243 -0.32 3.06 8.85
CA LEU A 243 0.19 3.69 7.64
C LEU A 243 -0.36 3.02 6.39
N GLU A 244 -0.13 1.72 6.28
CA GLU A 244 -0.54 0.96 5.10
C GLU A 244 -0.70 -0.53 5.40
N ARG A 245 -1.31 -1.24 4.46
CA ARG A 245 -1.36 -2.69 4.42
C ARG A 245 -0.80 -3.22 3.11
N SER A 246 -0.22 -4.42 3.19
CA SER A 246 0.19 -5.18 2.02
C SER A 246 -0.05 -6.68 2.23
N ASN A 247 -0.03 -7.44 1.16
CA ASN A 247 -0.23 -8.89 1.20
C ASN A 247 1.06 -9.59 0.76
N PRO A 248 1.99 -9.90 1.67
CA PRO A 248 3.28 -10.49 1.33
C PRO A 248 3.19 -11.97 0.92
N GLY A 249 2.06 -12.63 1.14
CA GLY A 249 1.80 -14.02 0.83
C GLY A 249 0.33 -14.39 1.00
N GLU A 250 -0.04 -15.59 0.55
CA GLU A 250 -1.41 -16.08 0.66
C GLU A 250 -1.83 -16.20 2.14
N GLY A 251 -2.97 -15.60 2.49
CA GLY A 251 -3.51 -15.62 3.86
C GLY A 251 -2.77 -14.74 4.85
N VAL A 252 -1.84 -13.87 4.42
CA VAL A 252 -1.11 -12.96 5.30
C VAL A 252 -1.43 -11.51 4.94
N THR A 253 -1.89 -10.75 5.91
CA THR A 253 -2.00 -9.30 5.83
C THR A 253 -0.90 -8.66 6.67
N ARG A 254 -0.03 -7.90 6.03
CA ARG A 254 0.97 -7.04 6.68
C ARG A 254 0.35 -5.70 7.01
N VAL A 255 0.44 -5.29 8.25
CA VAL A 255 0.04 -3.96 8.72
C VAL A 255 1.30 -3.22 9.16
N GLU A 256 1.54 -2.06 8.56
CA GLU A 256 2.59 -1.13 8.98
C GLU A 256 1.97 0.03 9.75
N PHE A 257 2.61 0.42 10.83
CA PHE A 257 2.14 1.52 11.68
C PHE A 257 3.31 2.27 12.32
N ALA A 258 3.05 3.49 12.75
CA ALA A 258 4.00 4.32 13.49
C ALA A 258 3.49 4.60 14.92
N VAL A 259 4.41 4.98 15.81
CA VAL A 259 4.12 5.37 17.19
C VAL A 259 4.77 6.72 17.52
N GLY A 260 4.21 7.41 18.51
CA GLY A 260 4.78 8.64 19.06
C GLY A 260 4.89 9.78 18.04
N PRO A 261 6.05 10.49 17.96
CA PRO A 261 6.22 11.65 17.08
C PRO A 261 5.94 11.35 15.61
N THR A 262 6.42 10.24 15.09
CA THR A 262 6.17 9.83 13.70
C THR A 262 4.69 9.64 13.43
N ALA A 263 3.95 9.01 14.36
CA ALA A 263 2.49 8.87 14.22
C ALA A 263 1.78 10.25 14.24
N ILE A 264 2.25 11.20 15.05
CA ILE A 264 1.69 12.56 15.09
C ILE A 264 1.88 13.26 13.74
N ASP A 265 3.07 13.14 13.15
CA ASP A 265 3.40 13.78 11.87
C ASP A 265 2.59 13.16 10.73
N GLU A 266 2.45 11.83 10.70
CA GLU A 266 1.64 11.12 9.71
C GLU A 266 0.15 11.49 9.80
N LEU A 267 -0.44 11.46 10.99
CA LEU A 267 -1.83 11.89 11.20
C LEU A 267 -2.03 13.36 10.81
N GLY A 268 -1.04 14.22 11.13
CA GLY A 268 -1.01 15.61 10.71
C GLY A 268 -1.00 15.77 9.19
N GLY A 269 -0.17 14.99 8.50
CA GLY A 269 -0.06 14.97 7.04
C GLY A 269 -1.36 14.55 6.36
N VAL A 270 -1.98 13.46 6.82
CA VAL A 270 -3.28 13.00 6.31
C VAL A 270 -4.36 14.07 6.51
N HIS A 271 -4.38 14.70 7.70
CA HIS A 271 -5.35 15.76 7.97
C HIS A 271 -5.13 16.99 7.08
N ALA A 272 -3.88 17.41 6.87
CA ALA A 272 -3.55 18.51 5.96
C ALA A 272 -4.00 18.21 4.52
N ALA A 273 -3.70 17.02 4.00
CA ALA A 273 -4.12 16.60 2.68
C ALA A 273 -5.66 16.58 2.52
N ALA A 274 -6.38 16.13 3.54
CA ALA A 274 -7.84 16.15 3.54
C ALA A 274 -8.41 17.58 3.52
N LEU A 275 -7.81 18.52 4.27
CA LEU A 275 -8.20 19.93 4.27
C LEU A 275 -7.92 20.62 2.93
N ASP A 276 -6.78 20.33 2.30
CA ASP A 276 -6.42 20.88 0.99
C ASP A 276 -7.36 20.37 -0.11
N ALA A 277 -7.67 19.08 -0.10
CA ALA A 277 -8.66 18.50 -1.00
C ALA A 277 -10.05 19.12 -0.82
N ALA A 278 -10.49 19.30 0.43
CA ALA A 278 -11.76 19.93 0.76
C ALA A 278 -11.81 21.38 0.28
N THR A 279 -10.73 22.15 0.46
CA THR A 279 -10.60 23.51 -0.05
C THR A 279 -10.65 23.55 -1.57
N THR A 280 -9.96 22.66 -2.25
CA THR A 280 -9.93 22.58 -3.73
C THR A 280 -11.33 22.28 -4.30
N LEU A 281 -12.12 21.48 -3.61
CA LEU A 281 -13.46 21.07 -4.03
C LEU A 281 -14.58 21.95 -3.46
N ASP A 282 -14.25 23.03 -2.74
CA ASP A 282 -15.20 23.89 -2.00
C ASP A 282 -16.19 23.05 -1.17
N ALA A 283 -15.65 22.09 -0.43
CA ALA A 283 -16.41 21.14 0.37
C ALA A 283 -15.92 21.09 1.82
N ARG A 284 -16.61 20.37 2.68
CA ARG A 284 -16.11 20.00 4.01
C ARG A 284 -15.38 18.66 3.90
N VAL A 285 -14.44 18.38 4.80
CA VAL A 285 -13.72 17.09 4.81
C VAL A 285 -14.68 15.89 4.83
N GLY A 286 -15.74 15.95 5.64
CA GLY A 286 -16.73 14.87 5.70
C GLY A 286 -17.56 14.67 4.42
N ASP A 287 -17.61 15.68 3.54
CA ASP A 287 -18.38 15.67 2.30
C ASP A 287 -17.50 15.37 1.07
N LEU A 288 -16.20 15.11 1.27
CA LEU A 288 -15.26 14.82 0.19
C LEU A 288 -15.68 13.65 -0.73
N PRO A 289 -16.15 12.50 -0.20
CA PRO A 289 -16.59 11.41 -1.06
C PRO A 289 -17.70 11.83 -2.03
N ASP A 290 -18.70 12.57 -1.54
CA ASP A 290 -19.81 13.06 -2.36
C ASP A 290 -19.35 14.13 -3.36
N ALA A 291 -18.39 14.99 -2.97
CA ALA A 291 -17.83 16.00 -3.87
C ALA A 291 -17.05 15.35 -5.02
N VAL A 292 -16.25 14.34 -4.74
CA VAL A 292 -15.52 13.57 -5.76
C VAL A 292 -16.47 12.82 -6.67
N ALA A 293 -17.53 12.19 -6.14
CA ALA A 293 -18.54 11.52 -6.95
C ALA A 293 -19.22 12.49 -7.92
N ARG A 294 -19.66 13.66 -7.45
CA ARG A 294 -20.27 14.70 -8.33
C ARG A 294 -19.30 15.19 -9.41
N LEU A 295 -18.02 15.38 -9.08
CA LEU A 295 -17.02 15.82 -10.06
C LEU A 295 -16.80 14.76 -11.14
N ARG A 296 -16.81 13.49 -10.78
CA ARG A 296 -16.71 12.37 -11.73
C ARG A 296 -17.92 12.30 -12.65
N ASP A 297 -19.13 12.38 -12.08
CA ASP A 297 -20.37 12.39 -12.87
C ASP A 297 -20.42 13.58 -13.85
N GLU A 298 -19.91 14.75 -13.43
CA GLU A 298 -19.80 15.93 -14.27
C GLU A 298 -18.79 15.73 -15.42
N ALA A 299 -17.63 15.12 -15.13
CA ALA A 299 -16.63 14.81 -16.14
C ALA A 299 -17.19 13.84 -17.19
N ASP A 300 -17.83 12.75 -16.76
CA ASP A 300 -18.44 11.74 -17.62
C ASP A 300 -19.53 12.39 -18.53
N ARG A 301 -20.35 13.30 -17.96
CA ARG A 301 -21.35 14.04 -18.72
C ARG A 301 -20.73 14.98 -19.75
N LEU A 302 -19.69 15.75 -19.37
CA LEU A 302 -19.03 16.67 -20.29
C LEU A 302 -18.32 15.92 -21.43
N GLU A 303 -17.77 14.74 -21.16
CA GLU A 303 -17.19 13.88 -22.21
C GLU A 303 -18.25 13.36 -23.18
N ALA A 304 -19.43 13.00 -22.66
CA ALA A 304 -20.58 12.63 -23.53
C ALA A 304 -21.06 13.81 -24.38
N ASP A 305 -21.32 14.98 -23.77
CA ASP A 305 -21.72 16.19 -24.42
C ASP A 305 -20.71 16.60 -25.52
N LEU A 306 -19.42 16.47 -25.27
CA LEU A 306 -18.37 16.77 -26.25
C LEU A 306 -18.39 15.79 -27.42
N ARG A 307 -18.62 14.50 -27.15
CA ARG A 307 -18.74 13.48 -28.22
C ARG A 307 -19.92 13.78 -29.10
N ASP A 308 -21.09 14.02 -28.51
CA ASP A 308 -22.33 14.33 -29.27
C ASP A 308 -22.16 15.61 -30.14
N ALA A 309 -21.55 16.65 -29.55
CA ALA A 309 -21.27 17.89 -30.30
C ALA A 309 -20.28 17.67 -31.45
N ARG A 310 -19.29 16.81 -31.29
CA ARG A 310 -18.35 16.41 -32.35
C ARG A 310 -19.04 15.62 -33.44
N GLU A 311 -19.87 14.65 -33.08
CA GLU A 311 -20.68 13.88 -34.06
C GLU A 311 -21.60 14.78 -34.87
N GLU A 312 -22.31 15.73 -34.24
CA GLU A 312 -23.16 16.71 -34.92
C GLU A 312 -22.35 17.60 -35.88
N LEU A 313 -21.17 18.08 -35.43
CA LEU A 313 -20.29 18.90 -36.27
C LEU A 313 -19.78 18.12 -37.48
N LEU A 314 -19.34 16.88 -37.29
CA LEU A 314 -18.86 16.02 -38.37
C LEU A 314 -20.01 15.67 -39.33
N GLY A 315 -21.19 15.37 -38.83
CA GLY A 315 -22.38 15.16 -39.66
C GLY A 315 -22.77 16.38 -40.51
N ALA A 316 -22.66 17.59 -39.93
CA ALA A 316 -22.88 18.82 -40.68
C ALA A 316 -21.84 19.00 -41.79
N ARG A 317 -20.54 18.76 -41.50
CA ARG A 317 -19.47 18.83 -42.52
C ARG A 317 -19.65 17.80 -43.63
N LEU A 318 -20.07 16.58 -43.32
CA LEU A 318 -20.32 15.53 -44.31
C LEU A 318 -21.49 15.89 -45.26
N ARG A 319 -22.54 16.52 -44.73
CA ARG A 319 -23.68 17.00 -45.55
C ARG A 319 -23.33 18.18 -46.48
N GLU A 320 -22.26 18.91 -46.16
CA GLU A 320 -21.75 20.01 -47.00
C GLU A 320 -20.78 19.54 -48.10
N LEU A 321 -20.40 18.23 -48.12
CA LEU A 321 -19.51 17.71 -49.17
C LEU A 321 -20.11 17.88 -50.56
N PRO A 322 -19.27 18.16 -51.58
CA PRO A 322 -19.72 18.26 -52.97
C PRO A 322 -20.34 16.94 -53.44
N THR A 323 -21.52 17.05 -54.08
CA THR A 323 -22.19 15.88 -54.67
C THR A 323 -21.84 15.74 -56.15
N THR A 324 -21.70 14.48 -56.61
CA THR A 324 -21.42 14.13 -58.01
C THR A 324 -22.18 12.84 -58.34
N GLU A 325 -22.38 12.57 -59.63
CA GLU A 325 -22.98 11.33 -60.14
C GLU A 325 -21.82 10.40 -60.60
N ILE A 326 -21.77 9.18 -60.06
CA ILE A 326 -20.81 8.15 -60.45
C ILE A 326 -21.61 6.90 -60.78
N ASP A 327 -21.47 6.38 -61.97
CA ASP A 327 -22.18 5.18 -62.48
C ASP A 327 -23.70 5.19 -62.26
N GLY A 328 -24.31 6.37 -62.29
CA GLY A 328 -25.77 6.56 -62.13
C GLY A 328 -26.19 6.64 -60.62
N ALA A 329 -25.27 6.58 -59.66
CA ALA A 329 -25.49 6.79 -58.23
C ALA A 329 -25.04 8.20 -57.81
N ARG A 330 -25.73 8.79 -56.83
CA ARG A 330 -25.38 10.11 -56.27
C ARG A 330 -24.45 9.97 -55.12
N TRP A 331 -23.27 10.52 -55.25
CA TRP A 331 -22.19 10.48 -54.25
C TRP A 331 -21.92 11.85 -53.63
N ALA A 332 -21.66 11.90 -52.33
CA ALA A 332 -20.99 13.01 -51.68
C ALA A 332 -19.51 12.65 -51.48
N VAL A 333 -18.60 13.41 -52.10
CA VAL A 333 -17.16 13.10 -52.08
C VAL A 333 -16.34 14.33 -51.72
N GLY A 334 -15.53 14.29 -50.70
CA GLY A 334 -14.67 15.39 -50.34
C GLY A 334 -13.72 15.09 -49.18
N THR A 335 -13.03 16.12 -48.71
CA THR A 335 -12.11 16.05 -47.60
C THR A 335 -12.74 16.52 -46.27
N VAL A 336 -12.33 15.95 -45.17
CA VAL A 336 -12.76 16.32 -43.83
C VAL A 336 -11.54 16.51 -42.92
N ASP A 337 -11.43 17.71 -42.35
CA ASP A 337 -10.35 18.08 -41.45
C ASP A 337 -10.69 17.68 -40.00
N ASP A 338 -9.63 17.45 -39.20
CA ASP A 338 -9.73 17.24 -37.75
C ASP A 338 -10.66 16.09 -37.31
N ALA A 339 -10.69 15.02 -38.10
CA ALA A 339 -11.48 13.83 -37.79
C ALA A 339 -10.62 12.57 -37.81
N GLU A 340 -11.05 11.58 -37.04
CA GLU A 340 -10.51 10.22 -37.09
C GLU A 340 -11.47 9.25 -37.77
N PRO A 341 -11.00 8.15 -38.40
CA PRO A 341 -11.86 7.23 -39.14
C PRO A 341 -13.05 6.72 -38.34
N ASN A 342 -12.84 6.41 -37.03
CA ASN A 342 -13.91 5.89 -36.19
C ASN A 342 -14.94 6.95 -35.79
N GLU A 343 -14.57 8.23 -35.73
CA GLU A 343 -15.48 9.34 -35.45
C GLU A 343 -16.44 9.63 -36.62
N LEU A 344 -16.06 9.24 -37.85
CA LEU A 344 -16.88 9.43 -39.05
C LEU A 344 -17.88 8.30 -39.30
N ARG A 345 -17.80 7.17 -38.61
CA ARG A 345 -18.66 6.01 -38.88
C ARG A 345 -20.15 6.35 -38.79
N ASP A 346 -20.57 6.76 -37.59
CA ASP A 346 -21.97 7.03 -37.31
C ASP A 346 -22.48 8.27 -38.09
N PRO A 347 -21.74 9.40 -38.08
CA PRO A 347 -22.13 10.56 -38.91
C PRO A 347 -22.21 10.29 -40.42
N ALA A 348 -21.32 9.46 -40.97
CA ALA A 348 -21.35 9.11 -42.39
C ALA A 348 -22.55 8.21 -42.72
N THR A 349 -22.82 7.23 -41.86
CA THR A 349 -23.96 6.32 -42.02
C THR A 349 -25.30 7.09 -41.91
N GLU A 350 -25.39 8.04 -40.94
CA GLU A 350 -26.56 8.89 -40.79
C GLU A 350 -26.74 9.85 -41.97
N ALA A 351 -25.66 10.40 -42.52
CA ALA A 351 -25.73 11.33 -43.67
C ALA A 351 -26.29 10.66 -44.89
N VAL A 352 -25.93 9.41 -45.18
CA VAL A 352 -26.49 8.63 -46.34
C VAL A 352 -27.91 8.20 -46.04
N GLY A 353 -28.25 7.83 -44.80
CA GLY A 353 -29.61 7.37 -44.45
C GLY A 353 -30.64 8.48 -44.26
N SER A 354 -30.22 9.75 -44.12
CA SER A 354 -31.11 10.91 -43.91
C SER A 354 -31.40 11.73 -45.14
N ASP A 355 -30.69 11.52 -46.26
CA ASP A 355 -30.88 12.18 -47.52
C ASP A 355 -31.34 11.14 -48.55
N ASP A 356 -32.66 11.14 -48.89
CA ASP A 356 -33.30 10.18 -49.80
C ASP A 356 -32.68 10.20 -51.22
N ASP A 357 -31.92 11.25 -51.56
CA ASP A 357 -31.25 11.39 -52.85
C ASP A 357 -29.75 11.05 -52.84
N LEU A 358 -29.15 10.64 -51.67
CA LEU A 358 -27.73 10.32 -51.54
C LEU A 358 -27.48 8.81 -51.40
N ASP A 359 -26.89 8.20 -52.42
CA ASP A 359 -26.64 6.76 -52.49
C ASP A 359 -25.37 6.36 -51.75
N ALA A 360 -24.32 7.19 -51.79
CA ALA A 360 -23.04 6.92 -51.13
C ALA A 360 -22.30 8.20 -50.72
N LEU A 361 -21.44 8.06 -49.75
CA LEU A 361 -20.56 9.09 -49.24
C LEU A 361 -19.13 8.56 -49.13
N ALA A 362 -18.15 9.33 -49.60
CA ALA A 362 -16.74 9.09 -49.44
C ALA A 362 -16.06 10.33 -48.83
N ALA A 363 -15.64 10.21 -47.58
CA ALA A 363 -14.91 11.26 -46.87
C ALA A 363 -13.43 10.88 -46.71
N VAL A 364 -12.55 11.78 -47.12
CA VAL A 364 -11.10 11.62 -47.02
C VAL A 364 -10.58 12.51 -45.88
N GLY A 365 -10.06 11.92 -44.84
CA GLY A 365 -9.51 12.66 -43.69
C GLY A 365 -8.11 13.20 -43.95
N THR A 366 -7.86 14.42 -43.44
CA THR A 366 -6.58 15.15 -43.63
C THR A 366 -5.60 14.99 -42.48
N GLY A 367 -5.75 13.99 -41.61
CA GLY A 367 -4.89 13.74 -40.42
C GLY A 367 -3.42 13.43 -40.75
N ASN A 368 -2.62 13.09 -39.73
CA ASN A 368 -1.19 12.74 -39.87
C ASN A 368 -0.91 11.59 -40.85
N ALA A 369 -1.89 10.74 -41.11
CA ALA A 369 -1.91 9.76 -42.18
C ALA A 369 -3.29 9.84 -42.81
N PRO A 370 -3.38 10.20 -44.08
CA PRO A 370 -4.66 10.29 -44.81
C PRO A 370 -5.41 8.95 -44.75
N PHE A 371 -6.71 9.05 -44.61
CA PHE A 371 -7.63 7.91 -44.55
C PHE A 371 -8.89 8.18 -45.38
N VAL A 372 -9.59 7.14 -45.73
CA VAL A 372 -10.89 7.20 -46.39
C VAL A 372 -11.93 6.46 -45.58
N VAL A 373 -13.12 7.04 -45.50
CA VAL A 373 -14.34 6.40 -44.98
C VAL A 373 -15.37 6.40 -46.08
N VAL A 374 -15.99 5.26 -46.33
CA VAL A 374 -17.07 5.10 -47.31
C VAL A 374 -18.29 4.55 -46.61
N ALA A 375 -19.41 5.24 -46.75
CA ALA A 375 -20.74 4.79 -46.33
C ALA A 375 -21.66 4.70 -47.55
N VAL A 376 -22.52 3.70 -47.60
CA VAL A 376 -23.48 3.43 -48.67
C VAL A 376 -24.85 3.18 -48.02
N THR A 377 -25.91 3.71 -48.65
CA THR A 377 -27.27 3.49 -48.14
C THR A 377 -27.62 1.98 -48.17
N ASP A 378 -28.51 1.53 -47.29
CA ASP A 378 -28.90 0.12 -47.27
C ASP A 378 -29.71 -0.19 -48.51
N ALA A 379 -29.44 -1.33 -49.16
CA ALA A 379 -30.11 -1.78 -50.36
C ALA A 379 -31.65 -1.91 -50.25
N ALA A 380 -32.17 -1.89 -49.02
CA ALA A 380 -33.60 -1.89 -48.72
C ALA A 380 -34.24 -0.51 -48.91
N ASP A 381 -33.47 0.58 -48.80
CA ASP A 381 -33.94 1.96 -48.82
C ASP A 381 -33.41 2.78 -50.02
N GLY A 382 -32.49 2.21 -50.84
CA GLY A 382 -31.81 2.89 -51.94
C GLY A 382 -32.38 2.57 -53.34
N ASP A 383 -32.00 3.40 -54.32
CA ASP A 383 -32.25 3.16 -55.73
C ASP A 383 -31.50 1.92 -56.26
N ALA A 384 -31.86 1.37 -57.41
CA ALA A 384 -31.19 0.20 -57.98
C ALA A 384 -29.71 0.42 -58.27
N ALA A 385 -29.24 1.66 -58.42
CA ALA A 385 -27.83 2.03 -58.54
C ALA A 385 -27.05 1.91 -57.20
N ALA A 386 -27.66 2.26 -56.07
CA ALA A 386 -27.07 2.10 -54.74
C ALA A 386 -26.82 0.62 -54.39
N ALA A 387 -27.68 -0.29 -54.83
CA ALA A 387 -27.58 -1.71 -54.58
C ALA A 387 -26.37 -2.41 -55.27
N GLU A 388 -25.69 -1.75 -56.19
CA GLU A 388 -24.48 -2.22 -56.88
C GLU A 388 -23.17 -1.71 -56.24
N ILE A 389 -23.26 -0.81 -55.22
CA ILE A 389 -22.08 -0.22 -54.52
C ILE A 389 -21.71 -1.05 -53.28
N ASP A 390 -20.47 -1.47 -53.20
CA ASP A 390 -19.87 -2.10 -51.99
C ASP A 390 -18.79 -1.18 -51.43
N ALA A 391 -19.00 -0.67 -50.21
CA ALA A 391 -18.06 0.24 -49.54
C ALA A 391 -16.69 -0.42 -49.34
N GLY A 392 -16.64 -1.74 -49.08
CA GLY A 392 -15.39 -2.51 -48.92
C GLY A 392 -14.61 -2.57 -50.23
N GLU A 393 -15.29 -2.76 -51.40
CA GLU A 393 -14.64 -2.75 -52.69
C GLU A 393 -14.11 -1.37 -53.09
N VAL A 394 -14.83 -0.32 -52.71
CA VAL A 394 -14.38 1.07 -52.97
C VAL A 394 -13.15 1.40 -52.16
N VAL A 395 -13.14 1.06 -50.84
CA VAL A 395 -11.97 1.27 -49.97
C VAL A 395 -10.78 0.39 -50.43
N GLY A 396 -11.03 -0.85 -50.87
CA GLY A 396 -10.03 -1.72 -51.49
C GLY A 396 -9.37 -1.07 -52.71
N ALA A 397 -10.16 -0.52 -53.62
CA ALA A 397 -9.62 0.17 -54.78
C ALA A 397 -8.83 1.44 -54.45
N VAL A 398 -9.23 2.21 -53.44
CA VAL A 398 -8.46 3.37 -52.95
C VAL A 398 -7.12 2.92 -52.37
N THR A 399 -7.10 1.85 -51.53
CA THR A 399 -5.85 1.36 -50.92
C THR A 399 -4.94 0.67 -51.95
N ASP A 400 -5.47 0.07 -52.99
CA ASP A 400 -4.68 -0.49 -54.09
C ASP A 400 -3.97 0.60 -54.91
N GLU A 401 -4.63 1.76 -55.11
CA GLU A 401 -4.07 2.89 -55.90
C GLU A 401 -3.12 3.76 -55.08
N PHE A 402 -3.48 4.07 -53.80
CA PHE A 402 -2.76 5.04 -52.99
C PHE A 402 -1.99 4.42 -51.83
N GLY A 403 -1.92 3.09 -51.77
CA GLY A 403 -1.27 2.40 -50.65
C GLY A 403 -2.12 2.39 -49.39
N GLY A 404 -1.55 1.85 -48.32
CA GLY A 404 -2.24 1.74 -47.03
C GLY A 404 -2.95 0.40 -46.86
N GLY A 405 -3.98 0.37 -46.06
CA GLY A 405 -4.78 -0.81 -45.77
C GLY A 405 -6.16 -0.44 -45.22
N GLY A 406 -7.13 -1.30 -45.45
CA GLY A 406 -8.48 -1.05 -44.98
C GLY A 406 -9.40 -2.25 -45.17
N GLY A 407 -10.65 -2.08 -44.81
CA GLY A 407 -11.69 -3.06 -44.96
C GLY A 407 -13.02 -2.61 -44.34
N GLY A 408 -14.00 -3.43 -44.51
CA GLY A 408 -15.36 -3.17 -44.01
C GLY A 408 -16.36 -4.09 -44.64
N GLY A 409 -17.65 -3.75 -44.51
CA GLY A 409 -18.76 -4.41 -45.14
C GLY A 409 -19.28 -3.60 -46.34
N PRO A 410 -20.36 -4.06 -46.98
CA PRO A 410 -20.92 -3.40 -48.17
C PRO A 410 -21.50 -2.02 -47.86
N THR A 411 -22.02 -1.78 -46.67
CA THR A 411 -22.64 -0.49 -46.30
C THR A 411 -21.69 0.48 -45.63
N PHE A 412 -20.55 0.00 -45.06
CA PHE A 412 -19.53 0.84 -44.43
C PHE A 412 -18.15 0.18 -44.48
N ALA A 413 -17.16 0.96 -44.91
CA ALA A 413 -15.76 0.57 -44.89
C ALA A 413 -14.85 1.76 -44.61
N GLN A 414 -13.64 1.49 -44.13
CA GLN A 414 -12.60 2.50 -43.88
C GLN A 414 -11.23 1.97 -44.27
N GLY A 415 -10.35 2.85 -44.71
CA GLY A 415 -8.94 2.55 -45.01
C GLY A 415 -8.06 3.70 -44.61
N GLY A 416 -6.82 3.40 -44.19
CA GLY A 416 -5.88 4.41 -43.71
C GLY A 416 -4.44 4.14 -44.12
N GLY A 417 -3.57 5.11 -43.85
CA GLY A 417 -2.16 5.04 -44.24
C GLY A 417 -1.96 5.27 -45.75
N LEU A 418 -2.83 6.10 -46.36
CA LEU A 418 -2.74 6.44 -47.76
C LEU A 418 -1.50 7.30 -48.00
N ASP A 419 -0.75 7.01 -49.08
CA ASP A 419 0.45 7.75 -49.53
C ASP A 419 0.08 8.75 -50.64
N ALA A 420 -0.87 9.63 -50.37
CA ALA A 420 -1.33 10.64 -51.28
C ALA A 420 -1.91 11.85 -50.55
N ASP A 421 -2.00 12.97 -51.26
CA ASP A 421 -2.72 14.16 -50.80
C ASP A 421 -4.23 13.85 -50.71
N PRO A 422 -4.91 14.18 -49.59
CA PRO A 422 -6.35 13.92 -49.42
C PRO A 422 -7.23 14.43 -50.56
N GLU A 423 -6.93 15.63 -51.08
CA GLU A 423 -7.66 16.18 -52.24
C GLU A 423 -7.44 15.38 -53.52
N ALA A 424 -6.24 14.81 -53.72
CA ALA A 424 -5.98 13.92 -54.87
C ALA A 424 -6.79 12.62 -54.76
N VAL A 425 -6.94 12.05 -53.58
CA VAL A 425 -7.79 10.87 -53.32
C VAL A 425 -9.26 11.21 -53.60
N ALA A 426 -9.73 12.35 -53.07
CA ALA A 426 -11.10 12.79 -53.27
C ALA A 426 -11.39 13.10 -54.78
N ALA A 427 -10.45 13.69 -55.51
CA ALA A 427 -10.58 13.93 -56.97
C ALA A 427 -10.66 12.61 -57.75
N TRP A 428 -9.78 11.63 -57.41
CA TRP A 428 -9.80 10.31 -58.04
C TRP A 428 -11.13 9.57 -57.82
N LEU A 429 -11.69 9.67 -56.60
CA LEU A 429 -13.01 9.09 -56.30
C LEU A 429 -14.15 9.72 -57.12
N ARG A 430 -14.07 11.02 -57.42
CA ARG A 430 -15.09 11.72 -58.26
C ARG A 430 -15.00 11.38 -59.75
N GLU A 431 -13.84 10.92 -60.25
CA GLU A 431 -13.60 10.59 -61.65
C GLU A 431 -13.82 9.10 -61.97
N ARG A 432 -14.07 8.29 -60.94
CA ARG A 432 -14.30 6.88 -61.08
C ARG A 432 -15.72 6.59 -61.59
#